data_d0cbbb5b38c291c270d334aafd866fe3
#
_entry.id   d0cbbb5b38c291c270d334aafd866fe3
#
_cell.length_a   1.000
_cell.length_b   1.000
_cell.length_c   1.000
_cell.angle_alpha   90.00
_cell.angle_beta   90.00
_cell.angle_gamma   90.00
#
_symmetry.space_group_name_H-M   'P 1'
#
loop_
_entity.id
_entity.type
_entity.pdbx_description
1 polymer ?
#
loop_
_entity_poly.entity_id
_entity_poly.type
_entity_poly.pdbx_seq_one_letter_code
_entity_poly.pdbx_strand_id
1 'polypeptide(L)'
;MSDLLAHREFLIRSRATITGVDADLDGEVVEGAAIHVRDGLIAAVKSFGELRAEYPDLPVEGGPGAIAFPGLVNGHHHSGLTPFQLGVPYGPLELWLPQFRGMRHVGHRLDTLYSAIEMLESGTTTVQHIHPGLTGGPDTWTDLSDKVIGAYRDIGMRVSFSFMIRDRNQLVHEDDDPFLSRLPEDEAAYWRPKLAAGKAPISSYMDWFEAEKSVWAGTDPDGVCWQLAPANLHWCTDDCLTAIFDTARRTGSGIHMHLVETRLQAEYARRTYGKSAIRHLADLGCLSNDLTLGHGIWADETDLDLVHDCGCTICHNASSGLRLASGVAPVNDMLKRGIPVCLGIDQAGINDDRDMLQEMRLAWALHREPGLTTFRPSAGHVFRMATEHGAATTGFAGRIGRLEIGKAADVVLVDWNDIARPFIDHGVPLVDALLQRSRQMAAGTVFVGGRKVVSGGRVISIDREAVFEEIGAILSAPLSAPQAEARERTASLVGHMARWFDGHYPEDIRCAYRFNEIAGPV
;
A
#
# COMPACT_ATOMS: atom_id res chain seq x y z
N MET A 1 2.96 27.16 15.84
CA MET A 1 1.83 26.83 14.97
C MET A 1 1.47 27.89 13.92
N SER A 2 2.19 29.02 13.80
CA SER A 2 1.84 30.15 12.90
C SER A 2 2.65 30.23 11.60
N ASP A 3 3.72 29.46 11.41
CA ASP A 3 4.56 29.53 10.18
C ASP A 3 4.30 28.41 9.16
N LEU A 4 3.42 27.46 9.45
CA LEU A 4 3.12 26.30 8.57
C LEU A 4 2.17 26.64 7.39
N LEU A 5 1.65 27.87 7.36
CA LEU A 5 0.82 28.39 6.25
C LEU A 5 1.60 29.38 5.36
N ALA A 6 2.92 29.32 5.36
CA ALA A 6 3.78 30.45 5.00
C ALA A 6 3.71 30.71 3.52
N HIS A 7 3.47 30.30 2.53
CA HIS A 7 3.39 30.92 1.18
C HIS A 7 2.40 30.16 0.29
N ARG A 8 1.33 30.84 -0.11
CA ARG A 8 0.44 30.32 -1.18
C ARG A 8 1.18 30.19 -2.52
N GLU A 9 2.33 30.87 -2.65
CA GLU A 9 3.11 30.91 -3.88
C GLU A 9 4.61 30.97 -3.58
N PHE A 10 5.40 30.08 -4.18
CA PHE A 10 6.85 29.95 -3.98
C PHE A 10 7.52 29.12 -5.08
N LEU A 11 8.85 29.13 -5.12
CA LEU A 11 9.64 28.30 -6.02
C LEU A 11 10.33 27.17 -5.25
N ILE A 12 10.32 25.95 -5.80
CA ILE A 12 11.16 24.84 -5.31
C ILE A 12 12.33 24.68 -6.29
N ARG A 13 13.53 25.06 -5.85
CA ARG A 13 14.75 24.94 -6.64
C ARG A 13 15.37 23.55 -6.48
N SER A 14 15.86 22.99 -7.57
CA SER A 14 16.62 21.76 -7.60
C SER A 14 17.84 21.83 -8.52
N ARG A 15 18.78 20.91 -8.38
CA ARG A 15 19.81 20.60 -9.35
C ARG A 15 19.20 20.02 -10.62
N ALA A 16 18.31 19.07 -10.44
CA ALA A 16 17.52 18.44 -11.49
C ALA A 16 16.17 18.02 -10.94
N THR A 17 15.14 18.08 -11.76
CA THR A 17 13.78 17.62 -11.44
C THR A 17 13.43 16.48 -12.37
N ILE A 18 13.11 15.31 -11.81
CA ILE A 18 12.48 14.20 -12.52
C ILE A 18 10.98 14.51 -12.51
N THR A 19 10.40 14.85 -13.67
CA THR A 19 8.96 15.18 -13.76
C THR A 19 8.09 13.94 -13.87
N GLY A 20 8.66 12.84 -14.33
CA GLY A 20 8.04 11.54 -14.52
C GLY A 20 8.92 10.66 -15.39
N VAL A 21 8.31 9.68 -16.04
CA VAL A 21 8.95 8.86 -17.08
C VAL A 21 8.12 8.91 -18.35
N ASP A 22 8.79 8.87 -19.50
CA ASP A 22 8.15 8.91 -20.82
C ASP A 22 7.61 7.54 -21.27
N ALA A 23 7.18 7.45 -22.53
CA ALA A 23 6.63 6.21 -23.07
C ALA A 23 7.67 5.07 -23.17
N ASP A 24 8.95 5.42 -23.33
CA ASP A 24 10.08 4.48 -23.42
C ASP A 24 10.63 4.14 -22.02
N LEU A 25 10.01 4.68 -20.96
CA LEU A 25 10.39 4.51 -19.55
C LEU A 25 11.73 5.16 -19.20
N ASP A 26 12.14 6.14 -19.97
CA ASP A 26 13.24 7.00 -19.63
C ASP A 26 12.78 8.17 -18.74
N GLY A 27 13.64 8.62 -17.85
CA GLY A 27 13.31 9.73 -16.95
C GLY A 27 13.19 11.06 -17.70
N GLU A 28 12.05 11.71 -17.58
CA GLU A 28 11.88 13.11 -18.03
C GLU A 28 12.53 14.04 -17.01
N VAL A 29 13.67 14.63 -17.36
CA VAL A 29 14.50 15.42 -16.45
C VAL A 29 14.66 16.84 -16.93
N VAL A 30 14.46 17.81 -16.03
CA VAL A 30 14.75 19.24 -16.24
C VAL A 30 15.94 19.62 -15.37
N GLU A 31 17.09 19.92 -16.00
CA GLU A 31 18.32 20.33 -15.33
C GLU A 31 18.25 21.79 -14.84
N GLY A 32 18.86 22.05 -13.66
CA GLY A 32 18.87 23.40 -13.07
C GLY A 32 17.47 23.96 -12.83
N ALA A 33 16.51 23.08 -12.51
CA ALA A 33 15.10 23.39 -12.52
C ALA A 33 14.62 24.15 -11.29
N ALA A 34 13.47 24.79 -11.46
CA ALA A 34 12.58 25.13 -10.37
C ALA A 34 11.14 24.75 -10.71
N ILE A 35 10.38 24.43 -9.68
CA ILE A 35 8.94 24.19 -9.72
C ILE A 35 8.29 25.45 -9.13
N HIS A 36 7.43 26.12 -9.89
CA HIS A 36 6.60 27.18 -9.38
C HIS A 36 5.32 26.58 -8.80
N VAL A 37 5.14 26.76 -7.51
CA VAL A 37 3.95 26.29 -6.77
C VAL A 37 3.05 27.48 -6.51
N ARG A 38 1.75 27.35 -6.82
CA ARG A 38 0.71 28.34 -6.51
C ARG A 38 -0.54 27.63 -6.02
N ASP A 39 -1.03 28.01 -4.85
CA ASP A 39 -2.24 27.46 -4.21
C ASP A 39 -2.21 25.92 -4.13
N GLY A 40 -1.05 25.35 -3.84
CA GLY A 40 -0.85 23.89 -3.71
C GLY A 40 -0.68 23.14 -5.03
N LEU A 41 -0.78 23.82 -6.17
CA LEU A 41 -0.65 23.23 -7.50
C LEU A 41 0.66 23.66 -8.17
N ILE A 42 1.11 22.84 -9.10
CA ILE A 42 2.25 23.15 -9.95
C ILE A 42 1.80 24.12 -11.04
N ALA A 43 2.32 25.35 -11.03
CA ALA A 43 2.03 26.39 -12.02
C ALA A 43 3.02 26.35 -13.21
N ALA A 44 4.28 25.98 -12.97
CA ALA A 44 5.30 25.80 -14.00
C ALA A 44 6.44 24.90 -13.50
N VAL A 45 7.13 24.25 -14.45
CA VAL A 45 8.43 23.60 -14.24
C VAL A 45 9.35 24.10 -15.36
N LYS A 46 10.37 24.91 -15.00
CA LYS A 46 11.30 25.52 -15.94
C LYS A 46 12.70 25.62 -15.30
N SER A 47 13.67 26.18 -16.03
CA SER A 47 14.95 26.53 -15.40
C SER A 47 14.76 27.52 -14.26
N PHE A 48 15.57 27.40 -13.21
CA PHE A 48 15.52 28.35 -12.09
C PHE A 48 15.78 29.79 -12.52
N GLY A 49 16.67 30.01 -13.53
CA GLY A 49 16.96 31.33 -14.05
C GLY A 49 15.75 32.02 -14.66
N GLU A 50 14.97 31.28 -15.46
CA GLU A 50 13.72 31.77 -16.07
C GLU A 50 12.67 32.12 -15.01
N LEU A 51 12.37 31.20 -14.10
CA LEU A 51 11.36 31.44 -13.07
C LEU A 51 11.78 32.55 -12.10
N ARG A 52 13.07 32.66 -11.77
CA ARG A 52 13.56 33.75 -10.92
C ARG A 52 13.49 35.11 -11.57
N ALA A 53 13.70 35.18 -12.89
CA ALA A 53 13.53 36.43 -13.66
C ALA A 53 12.05 36.83 -13.77
N GLU A 54 11.15 35.85 -13.94
CA GLU A 54 9.71 36.06 -14.01
C GLU A 54 9.09 36.41 -12.64
N TYR A 55 9.62 35.80 -11.56
CA TYR A 55 9.15 35.94 -10.17
C TYR A 55 10.31 36.28 -9.21
N PRO A 56 10.85 37.51 -9.24
CA PRO A 56 12.06 37.88 -8.51
C PRO A 56 11.89 37.85 -6.98
N ASP A 57 10.68 38.06 -6.48
CA ASP A 57 10.40 38.22 -5.03
C ASP A 57 9.83 36.97 -4.38
N LEU A 58 9.51 35.91 -5.13
CA LEU A 58 8.97 34.70 -4.53
C LEU A 58 10.00 34.01 -3.61
N PRO A 59 9.56 33.49 -2.47
CA PRO A 59 10.39 32.64 -1.62
C PRO A 59 10.90 31.42 -2.39
N VAL A 60 12.10 30.94 -2.03
CA VAL A 60 12.73 29.79 -2.67
C VAL A 60 12.99 28.72 -1.61
N GLU A 61 12.44 27.55 -1.84
CA GLU A 61 12.70 26.32 -1.09
C GLU A 61 13.68 25.43 -1.87
N GLY A 62 14.28 24.45 -1.18
CA GLY A 62 15.27 23.53 -1.80
C GLY A 62 16.58 24.23 -2.14
N GLY A 63 17.26 23.78 -3.21
CA GLY A 63 18.56 24.34 -3.58
C GLY A 63 19.27 23.59 -4.71
N PRO A 64 20.43 24.12 -5.17
CA PRO A 64 21.15 23.54 -6.32
C PRO A 64 21.83 22.18 -6.01
N GLY A 65 21.74 21.68 -4.79
CA GLY A 65 22.20 20.36 -4.39
C GLY A 65 21.11 19.31 -4.30
N ALA A 66 19.84 19.67 -4.53
CA ALA A 66 18.73 18.76 -4.40
C ALA A 66 18.32 18.13 -5.75
N ILE A 67 17.91 16.87 -5.72
CA ILE A 67 17.12 16.24 -6.79
C ILE A 67 15.66 16.25 -6.36
N ALA A 68 14.78 16.75 -7.25
CA ALA A 68 13.34 16.77 -7.06
C ALA A 68 12.67 15.66 -7.86
N PHE A 69 11.64 15.01 -7.28
CA PHE A 69 10.80 14.03 -7.98
C PHE A 69 9.39 14.00 -7.38
N PRO A 70 8.40 13.39 -8.08
CA PRO A 70 7.03 13.29 -7.57
C PRO A 70 6.97 12.53 -6.24
N GLY A 71 6.07 12.95 -5.35
CA GLY A 71 5.74 12.19 -4.16
C GLY A 71 5.38 10.74 -4.50
N LEU A 72 5.95 9.81 -3.75
CA LEU A 72 5.71 8.37 -3.94
C LEU A 72 4.34 7.98 -3.39
N VAL A 73 3.77 6.92 -3.95
CA VAL A 73 2.47 6.39 -3.58
C VAL A 73 2.63 4.96 -3.06
N ASN A 74 2.22 4.71 -1.83
CA ASN A 74 2.06 3.36 -1.30
C ASN A 74 0.66 2.85 -1.65
N GLY A 75 0.58 1.98 -2.65
CA GLY A 75 -0.68 1.45 -3.19
C GLY A 75 -1.39 0.41 -2.30
N HIS A 76 -0.79 -0.01 -1.17
CA HIS A 76 -1.37 -1.03 -0.29
C HIS A 76 -0.77 -0.96 1.12
N HIS A 77 -1.61 -0.69 2.12
CA HIS A 77 -1.20 -0.54 3.51
C HIS A 77 -2.35 -0.86 4.47
N HIS A 78 -2.06 -1.37 5.66
CA HIS A 78 -3.08 -1.79 6.63
C HIS A 78 -3.01 -1.10 7.98
N SER A 79 -1.84 -1.05 8.62
CA SER A 79 -1.70 -0.58 10.00
C SER A 79 -0.34 0.05 10.26
N GLY A 80 -0.24 0.71 11.41
CA GLY A 80 0.92 1.45 11.81
C GLY A 80 2.05 0.60 12.36
N LEU A 81 1.92 0.14 13.60
CA LEU A 81 2.92 -0.71 14.21
C LEU A 81 2.99 -2.06 13.49
N THR A 82 4.20 -2.52 13.22
CA THR A 82 4.35 -3.81 12.54
C THR A 82 4.02 -4.96 13.49
N PRO A 83 3.48 -6.06 12.98
CA PRO A 83 3.28 -7.25 13.80
C PRO A 83 4.57 -7.75 14.45
N PHE A 84 5.71 -7.59 13.78
CA PHE A 84 7.02 -7.93 14.33
C PHE A 84 7.36 -7.09 15.57
N GLN A 85 7.15 -5.77 15.53
CA GLN A 85 7.30 -4.89 16.71
C GLN A 85 6.39 -5.30 17.87
N LEU A 86 5.22 -5.88 17.56
CA LEU A 86 4.23 -6.35 18.53
C LEU A 86 4.43 -7.81 18.96
N GLY A 87 5.55 -8.44 18.58
CA GLY A 87 5.98 -9.77 19.02
C GLY A 87 5.44 -10.92 18.19
N VAL A 88 4.98 -10.65 16.97
CA VAL A 88 4.53 -11.67 16.00
C VAL A 88 5.60 -11.84 14.92
N PRO A 89 6.39 -12.93 14.97
CA PRO A 89 7.41 -13.18 13.94
C PRO A 89 6.76 -13.52 12.61
N TYR A 90 7.48 -13.25 11.51
CA TYR A 90 7.00 -13.57 10.18
C TYR A 90 6.88 -15.08 9.94
N GLY A 91 5.90 -15.44 9.13
CA GLY A 91 5.59 -16.81 8.77
C GLY A 91 4.46 -16.84 7.72
N PRO A 92 4.03 -18.05 7.29
CA PRO A 92 2.94 -18.18 6.33
C PRO A 92 1.69 -17.40 6.75
N LEU A 93 1.08 -16.68 5.80
CA LEU A 93 -0.04 -15.75 6.03
C LEU A 93 -1.14 -16.38 6.88
N GLU A 94 -1.54 -17.61 6.57
CA GLU A 94 -2.65 -18.32 7.22
C GLU A 94 -2.40 -18.61 8.71
N LEU A 95 -1.15 -18.64 9.13
CA LEU A 95 -0.74 -18.83 10.53
C LEU A 95 -0.25 -17.53 11.18
N TRP A 96 0.11 -16.55 10.37
CA TRP A 96 0.61 -15.26 10.83
C TRP A 96 -0.54 -14.28 11.13
N LEU A 97 -1.49 -14.12 10.21
CA LEU A 97 -2.61 -13.20 10.36
C LEU A 97 -3.49 -13.46 11.60
N PRO A 98 -3.82 -14.72 11.97
CA PRO A 98 -4.59 -14.99 13.18
C PRO A 98 -3.92 -14.51 14.47
N GLN A 99 -2.60 -14.39 14.50
CA GLN A 99 -1.85 -13.94 15.68
C GLN A 99 -2.16 -12.50 16.07
N PHE A 100 -2.69 -11.69 15.14
CA PHE A 100 -3.11 -10.31 15.41
C PHE A 100 -4.21 -10.21 16.46
N ARG A 101 -4.99 -11.29 16.67
CA ARG A 101 -6.01 -11.36 17.72
C ARG A 101 -5.44 -11.29 19.15
N GLY A 102 -4.16 -11.62 19.31
CA GLY A 102 -3.42 -11.53 20.58
C GLY A 102 -2.48 -10.34 20.69
N MET A 103 -2.42 -9.47 19.66
CA MET A 103 -1.56 -8.27 19.68
C MET A 103 -2.14 -7.16 20.56
N ARG A 104 -1.27 -6.30 21.01
CA ARG A 104 -1.65 -5.05 21.71
C ARG A 104 -1.96 -3.96 20.68
N HIS A 105 -2.80 -3.01 21.10
CA HIS A 105 -3.18 -1.86 20.30
C HIS A 105 -2.87 -0.56 21.03
N VAL A 106 -2.39 0.43 20.31
CA VAL A 106 -2.11 1.78 20.82
C VAL A 106 -3.22 2.77 20.48
N GLY A 107 -4.30 2.28 19.84
CA GLY A 107 -5.38 3.10 19.31
C GLY A 107 -5.11 3.56 17.88
N HIS A 108 -6.19 3.71 17.10
CA HIS A 108 -6.12 3.91 15.64
C HIS A 108 -5.36 5.16 15.25
N ARG A 109 -5.51 6.26 16.00
CA ARG A 109 -4.81 7.52 15.69
C ARG A 109 -3.29 7.40 15.84
N LEU A 110 -2.79 6.89 16.96
CA LEU A 110 -1.35 6.75 17.20
C LEU A 110 -0.73 5.74 16.23
N ASP A 111 -1.41 4.64 16.01
CA ASP A 111 -1.01 3.61 15.06
C ASP A 111 -0.84 4.18 13.65
N THR A 112 -1.84 4.96 13.18
CA THR A 112 -1.79 5.63 11.88
C THR A 112 -0.68 6.69 11.81
N LEU A 113 -0.54 7.52 12.84
CA LEU A 113 0.53 8.54 12.88
C LEU A 113 1.92 7.90 12.78
N TYR A 114 2.14 6.77 13.45
CA TYR A 114 3.41 6.06 13.39
C TYR A 114 3.79 5.68 11.95
N SER A 115 2.89 5.00 11.23
CA SER A 115 3.17 4.62 9.84
C SER A 115 3.26 5.82 8.89
N ALA A 116 2.44 6.85 9.10
CA ALA A 116 2.47 8.07 8.30
C ALA A 116 3.79 8.85 8.46
N ILE A 117 4.38 8.87 9.67
CA ILE A 117 5.71 9.42 9.92
C ILE A 117 6.75 8.71 9.06
N GLU A 118 6.82 7.37 9.13
CA GLU A 118 7.78 6.59 8.33
C GLU A 118 7.57 6.79 6.83
N MET A 119 6.32 6.76 6.36
CA MET A 119 6.01 6.99 4.96
C MET A 119 6.44 8.37 4.47
N LEU A 120 6.10 9.44 5.18
CA LEU A 120 6.50 10.80 4.79
C LEU A 120 8.02 11.00 4.84
N GLU A 121 8.70 10.48 5.87
CA GLU A 121 10.16 10.56 5.98
C GLU A 121 10.89 9.75 4.90
N SER A 122 10.20 8.78 4.25
CA SER A 122 10.70 8.05 3.07
C SER A 122 10.32 8.69 1.72
N GLY A 123 9.50 9.76 1.71
CA GLY A 123 9.05 10.44 0.50
C GLY A 123 7.70 9.96 -0.04
N THR A 124 6.98 9.12 0.69
CA THR A 124 5.63 8.70 0.34
C THR A 124 4.62 9.75 0.76
N THR A 125 3.87 10.32 -0.18
CA THR A 125 2.92 11.41 0.05
C THR A 125 1.46 10.97 0.05
N THR A 126 1.20 9.78 -0.50
CA THR A 126 -0.16 9.22 -0.66
C THR A 126 -0.16 7.74 -0.32
N VAL A 127 -1.22 7.28 0.35
CA VAL A 127 -1.37 5.88 0.74
C VAL A 127 -2.78 5.35 0.44
N GLN A 128 -2.86 4.09 -0.02
CA GLN A 128 -4.08 3.28 0.04
C GLN A 128 -4.10 2.56 1.38
N HIS A 129 -4.90 3.05 2.33
CA HIS A 129 -5.09 2.43 3.63
C HIS A 129 -6.32 1.51 3.62
N ILE A 130 -6.08 0.22 3.76
CA ILE A 130 -7.11 -0.81 3.85
C ILE A 130 -7.21 -1.23 5.31
N HIS A 131 -8.14 -0.63 6.06
CA HIS A 131 -8.25 -0.87 7.50
C HIS A 131 -8.71 -2.30 7.78
N PRO A 132 -7.95 -3.09 8.57
CA PRO A 132 -8.28 -4.49 8.82
C PRO A 132 -9.49 -4.62 9.73
N GLY A 133 -10.57 -5.19 9.19
CA GLY A 133 -11.75 -5.57 9.93
C GLY A 133 -12.79 -4.47 10.11
N LEU A 134 -14.04 -4.91 10.09
CA LEU A 134 -15.23 -4.10 10.29
C LEU A 134 -15.99 -4.71 11.46
N THR A 135 -15.99 -4.03 12.61
CA THR A 135 -16.66 -4.48 13.82
C THR A 135 -17.66 -3.43 14.32
N GLY A 136 -18.70 -3.86 15.03
CA GLY A 136 -19.72 -2.95 15.56
C GLY A 136 -20.72 -2.51 14.49
N GLY A 137 -21.07 -1.23 14.46
CA GLY A 137 -22.05 -0.64 13.56
C GLY A 137 -21.61 0.75 13.07
N PRO A 138 -22.51 1.50 12.36
CA PRO A 138 -22.19 2.77 11.72
C PRO A 138 -21.46 3.78 12.60
N ASP A 139 -21.91 3.98 13.83
CA ASP A 139 -21.27 4.94 14.77
C ASP A 139 -19.82 4.53 15.09
N THR A 140 -19.56 3.23 15.24
CA THR A 140 -18.21 2.71 15.50
C THR A 140 -17.32 2.88 14.26
N TRP A 141 -17.88 2.68 13.07
CA TRP A 141 -17.13 2.81 11.80
C TRP A 141 -16.76 4.27 11.53
N THR A 142 -17.71 5.21 11.79
CA THR A 142 -17.44 6.65 11.69
C THR A 142 -16.36 7.08 12.68
N ASP A 143 -16.46 6.73 13.96
CA ASP A 143 -15.45 7.06 14.98
C ASP A 143 -14.06 6.53 14.61
N LEU A 144 -13.99 5.33 14.06
CA LEU A 144 -12.73 4.71 13.64
C LEU A 144 -12.15 5.41 12.41
N SER A 145 -12.97 5.59 11.36
CA SER A 145 -12.50 6.26 10.13
C SER A 145 -12.07 7.70 10.40
N ASP A 146 -12.78 8.43 11.26
CA ASP A 146 -12.41 9.78 11.66
C ASP A 146 -11.05 9.83 12.36
N LYS A 147 -10.74 8.85 13.22
CA LYS A 147 -9.43 8.76 13.90
C LYS A 147 -8.30 8.48 12.92
N VAL A 148 -8.51 7.59 11.96
CA VAL A 148 -7.51 7.23 10.95
C VAL A 148 -7.33 8.36 9.94
N ILE A 149 -8.41 8.82 9.32
CA ILE A 149 -8.35 9.89 8.32
C ILE A 149 -7.88 11.20 8.96
N GLY A 150 -8.35 11.50 10.19
CA GLY A 150 -7.90 12.65 10.96
C GLY A 150 -6.40 12.64 11.22
N ALA A 151 -5.81 11.48 11.51
CA ALA A 151 -4.36 11.35 11.68
C ALA A 151 -3.60 11.70 10.40
N TYR A 152 -4.04 11.20 9.24
CA TYR A 152 -3.43 11.53 7.95
C TYR A 152 -3.55 13.03 7.60
N ARG A 153 -4.71 13.64 7.87
CA ARG A 153 -4.92 15.08 7.64
C ARG A 153 -4.03 15.94 8.52
N ASP A 154 -3.93 15.61 9.80
CA ASP A 154 -3.11 16.37 10.76
C ASP A 154 -1.64 16.35 10.38
N ILE A 155 -1.13 15.18 10.00
CA ILE A 155 0.27 15.05 9.55
C ILE A 155 0.48 15.61 8.13
N GLY A 156 -0.59 15.78 7.34
CA GLY A 156 -0.56 16.35 5.99
C GLY A 156 -0.27 15.35 4.88
N MET A 157 -0.69 14.11 5.04
CA MET A 157 -0.58 13.04 4.03
C MET A 157 -1.93 12.78 3.36
N ARG A 158 -1.94 12.46 2.06
CA ARG A 158 -3.17 12.03 1.35
C ARG A 158 -3.49 10.58 1.68
N VAL A 159 -4.79 10.28 1.80
CA VAL A 159 -5.25 8.92 2.03
C VAL A 159 -6.39 8.52 1.10
N SER A 160 -6.24 7.37 0.49
CA SER A 160 -7.35 6.58 -0.04
C SER A 160 -7.72 5.54 1.01
N PHE A 161 -8.91 5.65 1.58
CA PHE A 161 -9.31 4.86 2.74
C PHE A 161 -10.37 3.81 2.36
N SER A 162 -10.27 2.63 2.96
CA SER A 162 -11.26 1.57 2.86
C SER A 162 -11.25 0.68 4.09
N PHE A 163 -12.40 0.08 4.41
CA PHE A 163 -12.46 -1.05 5.33
C PHE A 163 -12.35 -2.37 4.57
N MET A 164 -11.64 -3.31 5.15
CA MET A 164 -11.59 -4.68 4.65
C MET A 164 -12.89 -5.40 4.98
N ILE A 165 -13.68 -5.70 3.95
CA ILE A 165 -15.03 -6.28 4.06
C ILE A 165 -14.93 -7.79 3.95
N ARG A 166 -15.57 -8.51 4.88
CA ARG A 166 -15.71 -9.96 4.85
C ARG A 166 -16.98 -10.39 5.55
N ASP A 167 -17.65 -11.40 5.03
CA ASP A 167 -18.91 -11.92 5.57
C ASP A 167 -18.87 -13.41 5.92
N ARG A 168 -17.78 -14.12 5.62
CA ARG A 168 -17.59 -15.56 5.95
C ARG A 168 -16.14 -15.93 6.30
N ASN A 169 -15.93 -17.16 6.76
CA ASN A 169 -14.63 -17.83 6.90
C ASN A 169 -13.61 -17.04 7.75
N GLN A 170 -13.96 -16.77 9.02
CA GLN A 170 -13.15 -15.86 9.84
C GLN A 170 -11.87 -16.48 10.43
N LEU A 171 -11.73 -17.79 10.45
CA LEU A 171 -10.58 -18.49 11.01
C LEU A 171 -9.78 -19.21 9.93
N VAL A 172 -10.45 -20.06 9.17
CA VAL A 172 -9.85 -20.86 8.09
C VAL A 172 -10.46 -20.47 6.74
N HIS A 173 -10.03 -21.08 5.63
CA HIS A 173 -10.60 -20.78 4.30
C HIS A 173 -11.95 -21.50 4.04
N GLU A 174 -12.55 -22.08 5.05
CA GLU A 174 -13.84 -22.80 5.01
C GLU A 174 -14.73 -22.27 6.12
N ASP A 175 -15.97 -22.75 6.22
CA ASP A 175 -16.88 -22.36 7.27
C ASP A 175 -16.27 -22.56 8.67
N ASP A 176 -16.47 -21.58 9.55
CA ASP A 176 -15.87 -21.56 10.88
C ASP A 176 -16.41 -22.70 11.78
N ASP A 177 -17.67 -23.12 11.64
CA ASP A 177 -18.31 -24.11 12.50
C ASP A 177 -17.67 -25.51 12.45
N PRO A 178 -17.34 -26.09 11.28
CA PRO A 178 -16.59 -27.35 11.20
C PRO A 178 -15.22 -27.28 11.88
N PHE A 179 -14.52 -26.15 11.76
CA PHE A 179 -13.24 -25.93 12.44
C PHE A 179 -13.42 -25.83 13.96
N LEU A 180 -14.36 -24.98 14.41
CA LEU A 180 -14.64 -24.78 15.83
C LEU A 180 -15.08 -26.10 16.54
N SER A 181 -15.79 -26.97 15.83
CA SER A 181 -16.21 -28.27 16.39
C SER A 181 -15.05 -29.25 16.68
N ARG A 182 -13.87 -28.97 16.13
CA ARG A 182 -12.64 -29.76 16.38
C ARG A 182 -11.78 -29.20 17.52
N LEU A 183 -12.10 -27.99 18.00
CA LEU A 183 -11.40 -27.39 19.12
C LEU A 183 -11.87 -28.01 20.45
N PRO A 184 -11.05 -27.94 21.52
CA PRO A 184 -11.53 -28.15 22.88
C PRO A 184 -12.75 -27.25 23.18
N GLU A 185 -13.68 -27.75 23.99
CA GLU A 185 -14.95 -27.09 24.25
C GLU A 185 -14.76 -25.67 24.82
N ASP A 186 -13.82 -25.49 25.73
CA ASP A 186 -13.50 -24.18 26.33
C ASP A 186 -12.91 -23.18 25.30
N GLU A 187 -12.13 -23.66 24.35
CA GLU A 187 -11.62 -22.82 23.26
C GLU A 187 -12.72 -22.43 22.27
N ALA A 188 -13.54 -23.38 21.86
CA ALA A 188 -14.68 -23.09 20.99
C ALA A 188 -15.64 -22.08 21.65
N ALA A 189 -15.90 -22.25 22.97
CA ALA A 189 -16.73 -21.31 23.75
C ALA A 189 -16.12 -19.90 23.83
N TYR A 190 -14.78 -19.79 23.88
CA TYR A 190 -14.09 -18.49 23.88
C TYR A 190 -14.20 -17.77 22.52
N TRP A 191 -14.05 -18.49 21.40
CA TRP A 191 -13.99 -17.87 20.07
C TRP A 191 -15.36 -17.58 19.44
N ARG A 192 -16.39 -18.43 19.64
CA ARG A 192 -17.72 -18.27 19.02
C ARG A 192 -18.32 -16.87 19.19
N PRO A 193 -18.41 -16.29 20.41
CA PRO A 193 -19.01 -14.96 20.58
C PRO A 193 -18.15 -13.84 19.93
N LYS A 194 -16.83 -14.00 19.89
CA LYS A 194 -15.93 -13.01 19.27
C LYS A 194 -16.07 -12.99 17.74
N LEU A 195 -16.24 -14.16 17.12
CA LEU A 195 -16.49 -14.26 15.68
C LEU A 195 -17.87 -13.72 15.32
N ALA A 196 -18.89 -13.98 16.14
CA ALA A 196 -20.23 -13.44 15.92
C ALA A 196 -20.26 -11.90 16.00
N ALA A 197 -19.51 -11.31 16.94
CA ALA A 197 -19.41 -9.85 17.11
C ALA A 197 -18.66 -9.15 15.94
N GLY A 198 -17.86 -9.89 15.19
CA GLY A 198 -17.12 -9.37 14.03
C GLY A 198 -17.93 -9.35 12.71
N LYS A 199 -19.20 -9.76 12.73
CA LYS A 199 -20.06 -9.78 11.54
C LYS A 199 -20.89 -8.50 11.46
N ALA A 200 -20.72 -7.75 10.39
CA ALA A 200 -21.55 -6.59 10.07
C ALA A 200 -22.48 -6.92 8.88
N PRO A 201 -23.74 -6.47 8.89
CA PRO A 201 -24.61 -6.59 7.73
C PRO A 201 -24.06 -5.79 6.55
N ILE A 202 -23.87 -6.44 5.41
CA ILE A 202 -23.27 -5.81 4.21
C ILE A 202 -24.10 -4.63 3.71
N SER A 203 -25.42 -4.73 3.71
CA SER A 203 -26.31 -3.61 3.32
C SER A 203 -26.08 -2.37 4.20
N SER A 204 -26.01 -2.54 5.51
CA SER A 204 -25.76 -1.40 6.44
C SER A 204 -24.39 -0.76 6.18
N TYR A 205 -23.40 -1.56 5.81
CA TYR A 205 -22.08 -1.03 5.46
C TYR A 205 -22.13 -0.24 4.14
N MET A 206 -22.85 -0.73 3.12
CA MET A 206 -22.97 -0.01 1.84
C MET A 206 -23.67 1.34 2.02
N ASP A 207 -24.76 1.39 2.77
CA ASP A 207 -25.48 2.63 3.07
C ASP A 207 -24.60 3.64 3.82
N TRP A 208 -23.88 3.16 4.82
CA TRP A 208 -22.91 3.96 5.58
C TRP A 208 -21.76 4.47 4.69
N PHE A 209 -21.17 3.60 3.86
CA PHE A 209 -20.09 3.96 2.95
C PHE A 209 -20.48 5.10 2.00
N GLU A 210 -21.67 5.05 1.42
CA GLU A 210 -22.17 6.09 0.51
C GLU A 210 -22.32 7.44 1.24
N ALA A 211 -22.83 7.41 2.47
CA ALA A 211 -22.97 8.60 3.30
C ALA A 211 -21.60 9.22 3.63
N GLU A 212 -20.65 8.43 4.12
CA GLU A 212 -19.31 8.91 4.48
C GLU A 212 -18.53 9.42 3.26
N LYS A 213 -18.57 8.70 2.15
CA LYS A 213 -17.96 9.17 0.91
C LYS A 213 -18.49 10.54 0.49
N SER A 214 -19.79 10.77 0.63
CA SER A 214 -20.42 12.06 0.31
C SER A 214 -19.96 13.17 1.25
N VAL A 215 -19.85 12.89 2.55
CA VAL A 215 -19.34 13.84 3.55
C VAL A 215 -17.91 14.27 3.22
N TRP A 216 -17.03 13.32 2.99
CA TRP A 216 -15.61 13.60 2.73
C TRP A 216 -15.36 14.26 1.37
N ALA A 217 -16.14 13.95 0.34
CA ALA A 217 -16.07 14.62 -0.95
C ALA A 217 -16.38 16.13 -0.83
N GLY A 218 -17.25 16.52 0.12
CA GLY A 218 -17.53 17.92 0.42
C GLY A 218 -16.56 18.59 1.38
N THR A 219 -15.81 17.81 2.16
CA THR A 219 -14.95 18.31 3.24
C THR A 219 -13.48 18.43 2.83
N ASP A 220 -12.94 17.42 2.16
CA ASP A 220 -11.51 17.35 1.78
C ASP A 220 -11.32 16.50 0.50
N PRO A 221 -11.80 16.97 -0.67
CA PRO A 221 -11.75 16.19 -1.90
C PRO A 221 -10.34 15.98 -2.44
N ASP A 222 -9.38 16.80 -2.01
CA ASP A 222 -7.99 16.73 -2.47
C ASP A 222 -7.09 15.88 -1.56
N GLY A 223 -7.51 15.63 -0.32
CA GLY A 223 -6.75 14.88 0.68
C GLY A 223 -7.29 13.48 0.96
N VAL A 224 -8.60 13.25 0.74
CA VAL A 224 -9.28 12.01 1.13
C VAL A 224 -10.06 11.43 -0.05
N CYS A 225 -9.83 10.14 -0.32
CA CYS A 225 -10.61 9.34 -1.25
C CYS A 225 -11.16 8.10 -0.52
N TRP A 226 -12.34 7.62 -0.92
CA TRP A 226 -12.95 6.42 -0.37
C TRP A 226 -13.04 5.33 -1.43
N GLN A 227 -12.62 4.12 -1.04
CA GLN A 227 -12.71 2.92 -1.86
C GLN A 227 -13.41 1.79 -1.11
N LEU A 228 -13.81 0.76 -1.85
CA LEU A 228 -14.34 -0.49 -1.31
C LEU A 228 -13.23 -1.56 -1.32
N ALA A 229 -13.15 -2.37 -0.27
CA ALA A 229 -12.13 -3.40 -0.18
C ALA A 229 -12.71 -4.76 0.25
N PRO A 230 -13.29 -5.55 -0.69
CA PRO A 230 -13.58 -6.95 -0.40
C PRO A 230 -12.28 -7.65 -0.01
N ALA A 231 -12.28 -8.32 1.14
CA ALA A 231 -11.06 -8.81 1.77
C ALA A 231 -10.31 -9.82 0.89
N ASN A 232 -11.02 -10.84 0.40
CA ASN A 232 -10.49 -11.86 -0.50
C ASN A 232 -11.66 -12.76 -0.96
N LEU A 233 -11.48 -13.59 -2.00
CA LEU A 233 -12.51 -14.49 -2.50
C LEU A 233 -13.00 -15.49 -1.43
N HIS A 234 -12.10 -16.07 -0.64
CA HIS A 234 -12.48 -17.02 0.42
C HIS A 234 -13.14 -16.35 1.63
N TRP A 235 -13.09 -15.04 1.75
CA TRP A 235 -13.68 -14.26 2.84
C TRP A 235 -14.98 -13.56 2.48
N CYS A 236 -15.36 -13.57 1.21
CA CYS A 236 -16.58 -12.94 0.72
C CYS A 236 -17.47 -13.96 0.01
N THR A 237 -18.79 -13.89 0.26
CA THR A 237 -19.77 -14.62 -0.55
C THR A 237 -19.92 -13.95 -1.91
N ASP A 238 -20.46 -14.68 -2.90
CA ASP A 238 -20.74 -14.12 -4.23
C ASP A 238 -21.74 -12.95 -4.13
N ASP A 239 -22.74 -13.05 -3.24
CA ASP A 239 -23.70 -11.96 -2.96
C ASP A 239 -23.01 -10.72 -2.39
N CYS A 240 -22.06 -10.91 -1.46
CA CYS A 240 -21.25 -9.82 -0.88
C CYS A 240 -20.40 -9.15 -1.96
N LEU A 241 -19.72 -9.92 -2.80
CA LEU A 241 -18.92 -9.39 -3.91
C LEU A 241 -19.80 -8.61 -4.89
N THR A 242 -20.92 -9.17 -5.31
CA THR A 242 -21.86 -8.51 -6.24
C THR A 242 -22.34 -7.18 -5.66
N ALA A 243 -22.75 -7.15 -4.39
CA ALA A 243 -23.20 -5.92 -3.71
C ALA A 243 -22.11 -4.84 -3.64
N ILE A 244 -20.86 -5.24 -3.37
CA ILE A 244 -19.70 -4.33 -3.35
C ILE A 244 -19.45 -3.74 -4.74
N PHE A 245 -19.41 -4.58 -5.78
CA PHE A 245 -19.15 -4.12 -7.14
C PHE A 245 -20.29 -3.26 -7.70
N ASP A 246 -21.54 -3.57 -7.36
CA ASP A 246 -22.70 -2.72 -7.73
C ASP A 246 -22.64 -1.36 -7.03
N THR A 247 -22.25 -1.33 -5.75
CA THR A 247 -22.06 -0.06 -5.03
C THR A 247 -20.91 0.75 -5.61
N ALA A 248 -19.78 0.10 -5.95
CA ALA A 248 -18.66 0.77 -6.60
C ALA A 248 -19.08 1.44 -7.92
N ARG A 249 -19.79 0.72 -8.79
CA ARG A 249 -20.30 1.26 -10.06
C ARG A 249 -21.26 2.44 -9.84
N ARG A 250 -22.18 2.33 -8.87
CA ARG A 250 -23.16 3.38 -8.56
C ARG A 250 -22.51 4.64 -8.02
N THR A 251 -21.47 4.49 -7.20
CA THR A 251 -20.79 5.61 -6.52
C THR A 251 -19.55 6.11 -7.26
N GLY A 252 -19.12 5.46 -8.34
CA GLY A 252 -17.85 5.76 -9.03
C GLY A 252 -16.64 5.57 -8.09
N SER A 253 -16.64 4.51 -7.29
CA SER A 253 -15.55 4.20 -6.35
C SER A 253 -14.63 3.15 -6.93
N GLY A 254 -13.32 3.27 -6.67
CA GLY A 254 -12.39 2.18 -6.90
C GLY A 254 -12.61 1.01 -5.94
N ILE A 255 -12.09 -0.13 -6.30
CA ILE A 255 -12.10 -1.35 -5.50
C ILE A 255 -10.66 -1.85 -5.34
N HIS A 256 -10.28 -2.19 -4.11
CA HIS A 256 -9.00 -2.83 -3.84
C HIS A 256 -9.23 -4.17 -3.12
N MET A 257 -8.84 -5.28 -3.73
CA MET A 257 -9.10 -6.64 -3.25
C MET A 257 -7.81 -7.45 -3.19
N HIS A 258 -7.51 -8.09 -2.04
CA HIS A 258 -6.46 -9.11 -1.99
C HIS A 258 -6.91 -10.32 -2.82
N LEU A 259 -6.06 -10.82 -3.68
CA LEU A 259 -6.41 -11.99 -4.47
C LEU A 259 -5.18 -12.83 -4.82
N VAL A 260 -5.33 -14.14 -4.68
CA VAL A 260 -4.32 -15.16 -5.00
C VAL A 260 -2.92 -14.81 -4.47
N GLU A 261 -2.90 -14.32 -3.24
CA GLU A 261 -1.67 -13.99 -2.53
C GLU A 261 -0.90 -15.25 -2.14
N THR A 262 -1.62 -16.25 -1.60
CA THR A 262 -1.03 -17.54 -1.22
C THR A 262 -1.53 -18.67 -2.09
N ARG A 263 -0.77 -19.76 -2.12
CA ARG A 263 -1.17 -20.97 -2.82
C ARG A 263 -2.46 -21.56 -2.26
N LEU A 264 -2.69 -21.48 -0.93
CA LEU A 264 -3.93 -21.94 -0.33
C LEU A 264 -5.16 -21.18 -0.84
N GLN A 265 -5.02 -19.88 -1.12
CA GLN A 265 -6.10 -19.07 -1.71
C GLN A 265 -6.41 -19.51 -3.14
N ALA A 266 -5.39 -19.78 -3.96
CA ALA A 266 -5.59 -20.32 -5.32
C ALA A 266 -6.24 -21.71 -5.27
N GLU A 267 -5.79 -22.57 -4.35
CA GLU A 267 -6.36 -23.92 -4.16
C GLU A 267 -7.80 -23.86 -3.63
N TYR A 268 -8.14 -22.92 -2.76
CA TYR A 268 -9.51 -22.68 -2.34
C TYR A 268 -10.46 -22.43 -3.54
N ALA A 269 -10.08 -21.53 -4.43
CA ALA A 269 -10.88 -21.22 -5.60
C ALA A 269 -11.08 -22.46 -6.49
N ARG A 270 -10.01 -23.22 -6.75
CA ARG A 270 -10.05 -24.45 -7.53
C ARG A 270 -10.97 -25.51 -6.92
N ARG A 271 -10.92 -25.71 -5.61
CA ARG A 271 -11.76 -26.69 -4.89
C ARG A 271 -13.21 -26.25 -4.81
N THR A 272 -13.45 -24.96 -4.53
CA THR A 272 -14.80 -24.46 -4.28
C THR A 272 -15.57 -24.22 -5.59
N TYR A 273 -14.90 -23.70 -6.61
CA TYR A 273 -15.56 -23.25 -7.84
C TYR A 273 -15.13 -24.04 -9.09
N GLY A 274 -14.14 -24.93 -9.00
CA GLY A 274 -13.62 -25.70 -10.14
C GLY A 274 -12.85 -24.86 -11.17
N LYS A 275 -12.45 -23.64 -10.82
CA LYS A 275 -11.76 -22.66 -11.67
C LYS A 275 -10.85 -21.74 -10.85
N SER A 276 -10.04 -20.91 -11.51
CA SER A 276 -9.22 -19.90 -10.83
C SER A 276 -10.08 -18.83 -10.16
N ALA A 277 -9.51 -18.13 -9.17
CA ALA A 277 -10.18 -17.04 -8.47
C ALA A 277 -10.53 -15.88 -9.42
N ILE A 278 -9.61 -15.53 -10.32
CA ILE A 278 -9.79 -14.44 -11.28
C ILE A 278 -10.88 -14.81 -12.30
N ARG A 279 -10.91 -16.06 -12.80
CA ARG A 279 -11.99 -16.55 -13.66
C ARG A 279 -13.34 -16.52 -12.95
N HIS A 280 -13.41 -16.86 -11.67
CA HIS A 280 -14.66 -16.79 -10.91
C HIS A 280 -15.17 -15.35 -10.80
N LEU A 281 -14.29 -14.39 -10.48
CA LEU A 281 -14.66 -12.97 -10.47
C LEU A 281 -15.10 -12.46 -11.84
N ALA A 282 -14.47 -12.94 -12.93
CA ALA A 282 -14.90 -12.62 -14.29
C ALA A 282 -16.32 -13.10 -14.58
N ASP A 283 -16.63 -14.34 -14.20
CA ASP A 283 -17.96 -14.95 -14.41
C ASP A 283 -19.04 -14.25 -13.57
N LEU A 284 -18.69 -13.66 -12.42
CA LEU A 284 -19.58 -12.80 -11.62
C LEU A 284 -19.72 -11.38 -12.18
N GLY A 285 -18.95 -11.00 -13.20
CA GLY A 285 -18.88 -9.63 -13.70
C GLY A 285 -18.17 -8.66 -12.74
N CYS A 286 -17.26 -9.20 -11.90
CA CYS A 286 -16.51 -8.48 -10.89
C CYS A 286 -15.08 -8.12 -11.32
N LEU A 287 -14.78 -8.08 -12.63
CA LEU A 287 -13.55 -7.51 -13.16
C LEU A 287 -13.85 -6.20 -13.89
N SER A 288 -13.07 -5.16 -13.61
CA SER A 288 -13.18 -3.85 -14.26
C SER A 288 -11.90 -3.04 -14.10
N ASN A 289 -11.77 -1.97 -14.86
CA ASN A 289 -10.65 -1.02 -14.75
C ASN A 289 -10.61 -0.25 -13.43
N ASP A 290 -11.66 -0.31 -12.61
CA ASP A 290 -11.69 0.28 -11.27
C ASP A 290 -11.19 -0.68 -10.18
N LEU A 291 -10.85 -1.93 -10.56
CA LEU A 291 -10.37 -2.97 -9.65
C LEU A 291 -8.85 -3.02 -9.61
N THR A 292 -8.31 -2.88 -8.39
CA THR A 292 -6.92 -3.20 -8.07
C THR A 292 -6.87 -4.53 -7.33
N LEU A 293 -6.11 -5.48 -7.86
CA LEU A 293 -5.85 -6.77 -7.24
C LEU A 293 -4.56 -6.70 -6.43
N GLY A 294 -4.66 -6.82 -5.10
CA GLY A 294 -3.51 -6.93 -4.22
C GLY A 294 -2.81 -8.28 -4.40
N HIS A 295 -1.50 -8.24 -4.52
CA HIS A 295 -0.56 -9.36 -4.65
C HIS A 295 -0.55 -10.06 -6.01
N GLY A 296 -1.59 -10.80 -6.41
CA GLY A 296 -1.64 -11.50 -7.69
C GLY A 296 -0.54 -12.56 -7.87
N ILE A 297 0.01 -13.12 -6.78
CA ILE A 297 1.21 -13.98 -6.80
C ILE A 297 0.95 -15.28 -7.55
N TRP A 298 -0.22 -15.88 -7.34
CA TRP A 298 -0.57 -17.19 -7.88
C TRP A 298 -1.55 -17.08 -9.06
N ALA A 299 -1.53 -15.96 -9.78
CA ALA A 299 -2.24 -15.80 -11.05
C ALA A 299 -1.51 -16.58 -12.15
N ASP A 300 -2.23 -17.38 -12.91
CA ASP A 300 -1.69 -18.09 -14.07
C ASP A 300 -1.79 -17.24 -15.36
N GLU A 301 -1.27 -17.76 -16.48
CA GLU A 301 -1.26 -17.03 -17.75
C GLU A 301 -2.66 -16.62 -18.20
N THR A 302 -3.65 -17.52 -18.04
CA THR A 302 -5.03 -17.23 -18.45
C THR A 302 -5.70 -16.22 -17.52
N ASP A 303 -5.33 -16.19 -16.26
CA ASP A 303 -5.73 -15.18 -15.30
C ASP A 303 -5.17 -13.80 -15.69
N LEU A 304 -3.89 -13.73 -16.07
CA LEU A 304 -3.26 -12.49 -16.51
C LEU A 304 -3.87 -11.95 -17.80
N ASP A 305 -4.25 -12.82 -18.75
CA ASP A 305 -4.98 -12.41 -19.95
C ASP A 305 -6.33 -11.76 -19.58
N LEU A 306 -7.09 -12.33 -18.64
CA LEU A 306 -8.33 -11.73 -18.14
C LEU A 306 -8.12 -10.39 -17.44
N VAL A 307 -7.10 -10.28 -16.61
CA VAL A 307 -6.72 -9.03 -15.92
C VAL A 307 -6.42 -7.94 -16.94
N HIS A 308 -5.65 -8.27 -18.00
CA HIS A 308 -5.36 -7.35 -19.09
C HIS A 308 -6.63 -6.92 -19.84
N ASP A 309 -7.44 -7.89 -20.28
CA ASP A 309 -8.62 -7.63 -21.10
C ASP A 309 -9.68 -6.78 -20.38
N CYS A 310 -9.77 -6.93 -19.05
CA CYS A 310 -10.68 -6.14 -18.22
C CYS A 310 -10.07 -4.83 -17.72
N GLY A 311 -8.80 -4.55 -18.01
CA GLY A 311 -8.11 -3.33 -17.61
C GLY A 311 -7.84 -3.21 -16.11
N CYS A 312 -7.84 -4.32 -15.37
CA CYS A 312 -7.54 -4.32 -13.94
C CYS A 312 -6.08 -3.94 -13.67
N THR A 313 -5.82 -3.38 -12.50
CA THR A 313 -4.47 -3.10 -12.01
C THR A 313 -4.03 -4.15 -10.99
N ILE A 314 -2.73 -4.47 -10.93
CA ILE A 314 -2.16 -5.31 -9.86
C ILE A 314 -1.31 -4.45 -8.94
N CYS A 315 -1.49 -4.61 -7.61
CA CYS A 315 -0.64 -4.02 -6.61
C CYS A 315 0.39 -5.06 -6.14
N HIS A 316 1.64 -4.89 -6.53
CA HIS A 316 2.74 -5.78 -6.18
C HIS A 316 3.34 -5.39 -4.84
N ASN A 317 3.34 -6.32 -3.87
CA ASN A 317 3.84 -6.16 -2.52
C ASN A 317 5.04 -7.10 -2.32
N ALA A 318 6.21 -6.71 -2.86
CA ALA A 318 7.39 -7.58 -2.96
C ALA A 318 7.90 -8.03 -1.58
N SER A 319 8.03 -7.08 -0.64
CA SER A 319 8.48 -7.36 0.73
C SER A 319 7.53 -8.31 1.45
N SER A 320 6.22 -8.08 1.33
CA SER A 320 5.19 -8.92 1.96
C SER A 320 5.25 -10.36 1.44
N GLY A 321 5.29 -10.53 0.11
CA GLY A 321 5.38 -11.86 -0.51
C GLY A 321 6.55 -12.69 0.00
N LEU A 322 7.72 -12.05 0.22
CA LEU A 322 8.91 -12.70 0.76
C LEU A 322 8.79 -12.97 2.27
N ARG A 323 8.33 -11.99 3.05
CA ARG A 323 8.23 -12.10 4.52
C ARG A 323 7.22 -13.15 4.96
N LEU A 324 6.10 -13.26 4.24
CA LEU A 324 5.03 -14.19 4.54
C LEU A 324 5.16 -15.54 3.81
N ALA A 325 6.29 -15.74 3.11
CA ALA A 325 6.50 -16.95 2.30
C ALA A 325 5.34 -17.23 1.31
N SER A 326 4.66 -16.18 0.86
CA SER A 326 3.55 -16.28 -0.08
C SER A 326 4.01 -16.58 -1.51
N GLY A 327 5.23 -16.13 -1.87
CA GLY A 327 5.83 -16.32 -3.19
C GLY A 327 6.21 -15.00 -3.85
N VAL A 328 6.47 -15.04 -5.15
CA VAL A 328 6.84 -13.87 -5.97
C VAL A 328 5.89 -13.76 -7.15
N ALA A 329 5.23 -12.61 -7.28
CA ALA A 329 4.30 -12.36 -8.37
C ALA A 329 4.98 -12.39 -9.75
N PRO A 330 4.32 -12.85 -10.82
CA PRO A 330 4.88 -12.93 -12.17
C PRO A 330 4.92 -11.55 -12.86
N VAL A 331 5.58 -10.57 -12.24
CA VAL A 331 5.58 -9.15 -12.68
C VAL A 331 6.10 -9.00 -14.10
N ASN A 332 7.12 -9.77 -14.51
CA ASN A 332 7.61 -9.73 -15.89
C ASN A 332 6.53 -10.08 -16.91
N ASP A 333 5.68 -11.06 -16.60
CA ASP A 333 4.60 -11.48 -17.49
C ASP A 333 3.41 -10.51 -17.47
N MET A 334 3.18 -9.85 -16.32
CA MET A 334 2.23 -8.73 -16.22
C MET A 334 2.67 -7.56 -17.11
N LEU A 335 3.92 -7.14 -17.01
CA LEU A 335 4.47 -6.02 -17.79
C LEU A 335 4.50 -6.30 -19.29
N LYS A 336 4.86 -7.53 -19.71
CA LYS A 336 4.82 -7.96 -21.12
C LYS A 336 3.42 -7.87 -21.72
N ARG A 337 2.38 -8.08 -20.91
CA ARG A 337 0.97 -7.94 -21.30
C ARG A 337 0.45 -6.51 -21.26
N GLY A 338 1.25 -5.56 -20.75
CA GLY A 338 0.81 -4.18 -20.55
C GLY A 338 -0.16 -4.00 -19.37
N ILE A 339 -0.22 -4.95 -18.45
CA ILE A 339 -1.02 -4.81 -17.23
C ILE A 339 -0.41 -3.70 -16.37
N PRO A 340 -1.18 -2.69 -15.94
CA PRO A 340 -0.70 -1.70 -14.98
C PRO A 340 -0.34 -2.38 -13.65
N VAL A 341 0.90 -2.18 -13.19
CA VAL A 341 1.35 -2.67 -11.88
C VAL A 341 1.71 -1.47 -11.02
N CYS A 342 1.13 -1.35 -9.82
CA CYS A 342 1.59 -0.41 -8.80
C CYS A 342 2.36 -1.14 -7.70
N LEU A 343 3.03 -0.40 -6.82
CA LEU A 343 3.72 -0.94 -5.65
C LEU A 343 2.96 -0.63 -4.37
N GLY A 344 2.98 -1.59 -3.44
CA GLY A 344 2.52 -1.43 -2.07
C GLY A 344 3.52 -2.05 -1.09
N ILE A 345 3.52 -1.56 0.14
CA ILE A 345 4.39 -2.07 1.22
C ILE A 345 3.66 -3.11 2.07
N ASP A 346 2.32 -3.08 2.05
CA ASP A 346 1.49 -3.93 2.90
C ASP A 346 1.71 -3.60 4.39
N GLN A 347 2.00 -4.56 5.24
CA GLN A 347 2.23 -4.34 6.67
C GLN A 347 3.60 -3.70 6.95
N ALA A 348 4.63 -4.09 6.21
CA ALA A 348 5.97 -3.55 6.35
C ALA A 348 6.87 -3.91 5.17
N GLY A 349 7.85 -3.06 4.90
CA GLY A 349 8.95 -3.30 3.98
C GLY A 349 9.92 -4.39 4.46
N ILE A 350 10.90 -4.73 3.65
CA ILE A 350 11.84 -5.82 3.94
C ILE A 350 12.69 -5.58 5.19
N ASN A 351 12.88 -4.32 5.59
CA ASN A 351 13.58 -3.93 6.81
C ASN A 351 12.64 -3.63 7.98
N ASP A 352 11.39 -4.04 7.92
CA ASP A 352 10.36 -3.75 8.91
C ASP A 352 10.01 -2.24 9.03
N ASP A 353 10.11 -1.51 7.92
CA ASP A 353 9.85 -0.08 7.76
C ASP A 353 8.81 0.21 6.67
N ARG A 354 8.63 1.50 6.28
CA ARG A 354 7.76 1.93 5.18
C ARG A 354 8.53 2.75 4.14
N ASP A 355 9.73 2.30 3.78
CA ASP A 355 10.56 2.95 2.76
C ASP A 355 10.18 2.50 1.35
N MET A 356 9.42 3.33 0.62
CA MET A 356 8.98 3.05 -0.74
C MET A 356 10.15 3.00 -1.73
N LEU A 357 11.23 3.78 -1.54
CA LEU A 357 12.42 3.68 -2.40
C LEU A 357 13.09 2.31 -2.26
N GLN A 358 13.04 1.74 -1.06
CA GLN A 358 13.54 0.40 -0.84
C GLN A 358 12.64 -0.66 -1.47
N GLU A 359 11.31 -0.51 -1.37
CA GLU A 359 10.36 -1.40 -2.04
C GLU A 359 10.54 -1.38 -3.55
N MET A 360 10.74 -0.20 -4.15
CA MET A 360 11.09 -0.04 -5.57
C MET A 360 12.38 -0.80 -5.93
N ARG A 361 13.44 -0.69 -5.11
CA ARG A 361 14.70 -1.43 -5.34
C ARG A 361 14.52 -2.93 -5.25
N LEU A 362 13.74 -3.38 -4.27
CA LEU A 362 13.44 -4.80 -4.10
C LEU A 362 12.66 -5.34 -5.30
N ALA A 363 11.58 -4.68 -5.71
CA ALA A 363 10.80 -5.05 -6.88
C ALA A 363 11.67 -5.07 -8.15
N TRP A 364 12.52 -4.07 -8.34
CA TRP A 364 13.42 -4.02 -9.49
C TRP A 364 14.44 -5.17 -9.50
N ALA A 365 15.06 -5.48 -8.36
CA ALA A 365 16.07 -6.53 -8.24
C ALA A 365 15.46 -7.94 -8.36
N LEU A 366 14.30 -8.15 -7.75
CA LEU A 366 13.63 -9.45 -7.64
C LEU A 366 13.21 -10.02 -9.00
N HIS A 367 12.87 -9.16 -9.95
CA HIS A 367 12.36 -9.55 -11.28
C HIS A 367 13.43 -9.52 -12.38
N ARG A 368 14.72 -9.48 -12.01
CA ARG A 368 15.85 -9.57 -12.94
C ARG A 368 16.17 -11.03 -13.25
N GLU A 369 15.46 -11.60 -14.21
CA GLU A 369 15.69 -12.96 -14.65
C GLU A 369 17.11 -13.16 -15.24
N PRO A 370 17.76 -14.31 -14.98
CA PRO A 370 19.03 -14.65 -15.60
C PRO A 370 18.93 -14.74 -17.13
N GLY A 371 19.96 -14.32 -17.83
CA GLY A 371 20.04 -14.39 -19.29
C GLY A 371 20.54 -13.07 -19.92
N LEU A 372 20.98 -13.12 -21.15
CA LEU A 372 21.50 -11.95 -21.87
C LEU A 372 20.38 -11.09 -22.47
N THR A 373 19.30 -11.73 -22.93
CA THR A 373 18.21 -11.10 -23.69
C THR A 373 16.83 -11.23 -23.02
N THR A 374 16.76 -11.76 -21.80
CA THR A 374 15.51 -11.87 -21.03
C THR A 374 14.97 -10.49 -20.69
N PHE A 375 13.65 -10.36 -20.69
CA PHE A 375 12.97 -9.15 -20.23
C PHE A 375 13.31 -8.86 -18.77
N ARG A 376 13.53 -7.60 -18.46
CA ARG A 376 13.78 -7.11 -17.09
C ARG A 376 13.09 -5.78 -16.90
N PRO A 377 12.48 -5.51 -15.73
CA PRO A 377 12.00 -4.18 -15.43
C PRO A 377 13.17 -3.18 -15.43
N SER A 378 12.98 -2.01 -16.00
CA SER A 378 13.91 -0.88 -15.88
C SER A 378 13.63 -0.10 -14.58
N ALA A 379 14.52 0.81 -14.21
CA ALA A 379 14.28 1.77 -13.14
C ALA A 379 13.02 2.61 -13.40
N GLY A 380 12.77 2.98 -14.65
CA GLY A 380 11.55 3.71 -15.06
C GLY A 380 10.27 2.92 -14.83
N HIS A 381 10.25 1.59 -15.03
CA HIS A 381 9.09 0.76 -14.71
C HIS A 381 8.72 0.90 -13.23
N VAL A 382 9.67 0.64 -12.32
CA VAL A 382 9.37 0.70 -10.87
C VAL A 382 9.11 2.11 -10.38
N PHE A 383 9.69 3.13 -11.03
CA PHE A 383 9.38 4.52 -10.74
C PHE A 383 7.91 4.84 -11.10
N ARG A 384 7.45 4.43 -12.29
CA ARG A 384 6.05 4.57 -12.70
C ARG A 384 5.10 3.79 -11.79
N MET A 385 5.48 2.60 -11.34
CA MET A 385 4.70 1.80 -10.38
C MET A 385 4.47 2.54 -9.07
N ALA A 386 5.49 3.23 -8.55
CA ALA A 386 5.42 3.95 -7.28
C ALA A 386 4.90 5.39 -7.40
N THR A 387 4.56 5.85 -8.59
CA THR A 387 4.09 7.21 -8.87
C THR A 387 2.76 7.19 -9.64
N GLU A 388 2.79 7.13 -10.96
CA GLU A 388 1.61 7.24 -11.83
C GLU A 388 0.62 6.08 -11.64
N HIS A 389 1.10 4.83 -11.62
CA HIS A 389 0.24 3.67 -11.40
C HIS A 389 -0.30 3.64 -9.97
N GLY A 390 0.51 4.00 -8.97
CA GLY A 390 0.04 4.17 -7.60
C GLY A 390 -1.05 5.24 -7.49
N ALA A 391 -0.89 6.39 -8.16
CA ALA A 391 -1.91 7.43 -8.20
C ALA A 391 -3.23 6.93 -8.81
N ALA A 392 -3.15 6.11 -9.87
CA ALA A 392 -4.34 5.57 -10.52
C ALA A 392 -5.14 4.65 -9.59
N THR A 393 -4.48 3.87 -8.72
CA THR A 393 -5.15 2.93 -7.81
C THR A 393 -5.71 3.56 -6.54
N THR A 394 -5.37 4.81 -6.25
CA THR A 394 -5.78 5.51 -5.01
C THR A 394 -6.91 6.51 -5.21
N GLY A 395 -7.49 6.60 -6.42
CA GLY A 395 -8.51 7.59 -6.75
C GLY A 395 -7.98 9.01 -6.94
N PHE A 396 -6.66 9.19 -6.97
CA PHE A 396 -5.99 10.47 -7.24
C PHE A 396 -5.38 10.54 -8.65
N ALA A 397 -5.80 9.64 -9.56
CA ALA A 397 -5.39 9.66 -10.96
C ALA A 397 -5.49 11.06 -11.59
N GLY A 398 -4.49 11.44 -12.37
CA GLY A 398 -4.44 12.75 -13.03
C GLY A 398 -4.15 13.93 -12.10
N ARG A 399 -4.23 13.78 -10.78
CA ARG A 399 -3.98 14.86 -9.80
C ARG A 399 -2.57 14.82 -9.21
N ILE A 400 -1.98 13.62 -9.07
CA ILE A 400 -0.63 13.40 -8.54
C ILE A 400 0.14 12.41 -9.42
N GLY A 401 1.34 12.03 -9.01
CA GLY A 401 2.18 11.00 -9.64
C GLY A 401 3.14 11.53 -10.71
N ARG A 402 3.00 12.79 -11.14
CA ARG A 402 3.93 13.51 -12.03
C ARG A 402 4.04 14.96 -11.62
N LEU A 403 5.18 15.59 -11.92
CA LEU A 403 5.38 17.03 -11.70
C LEU A 403 5.04 17.80 -12.97
N GLU A 404 3.75 17.99 -13.21
CA GLU A 404 3.18 18.66 -14.38
C GLU A 404 2.26 19.81 -13.98
N ILE A 405 2.11 20.79 -14.88
CA ILE A 405 1.24 21.95 -14.66
C ILE A 405 -0.19 21.49 -14.36
N GLY A 406 -0.77 22.05 -13.31
CA GLY A 406 -2.13 21.77 -12.84
C GLY A 406 -2.25 20.59 -11.87
N LYS A 407 -1.21 19.77 -11.70
CA LYS A 407 -1.17 18.71 -10.68
C LYS A 407 -0.81 19.28 -9.32
N ALA A 408 -1.14 18.54 -8.27
CA ALA A 408 -0.76 18.87 -6.90
C ALA A 408 0.77 18.91 -6.75
N ALA A 409 1.26 19.87 -6.00
CA ALA A 409 2.68 20.01 -5.71
C ALA A 409 3.10 19.01 -4.60
N ASP A 410 3.06 17.72 -4.93
CA ASP A 410 3.59 16.62 -4.14
C ASP A 410 5.03 16.39 -4.61
N VAL A 411 6.00 16.93 -3.87
CA VAL A 411 7.40 17.00 -4.30
C VAL A 411 8.31 16.46 -3.20
N VAL A 412 9.21 15.56 -3.57
CA VAL A 412 10.27 15.04 -2.70
C VAL A 412 11.61 15.61 -3.14
N LEU A 413 12.40 16.09 -2.18
CA LEU A 413 13.78 16.53 -2.39
C LEU A 413 14.75 15.61 -1.65
N VAL A 414 15.74 15.09 -2.37
CA VAL A 414 16.88 14.32 -1.81
C VAL A 414 18.19 15.05 -2.10
N ASP A 415 19.19 14.88 -1.23
CA ASP A 415 20.51 15.48 -1.45
C ASP A 415 21.27 14.72 -2.55
N TRP A 416 21.65 15.43 -3.61
CA TRP A 416 22.48 14.89 -4.68
C TRP A 416 23.80 14.30 -4.17
N ASN A 417 24.40 14.88 -3.13
CA ASN A 417 25.65 14.36 -2.57
C ASN A 417 25.50 12.96 -1.98
N ASP A 418 24.33 12.62 -1.44
CA ASP A 418 24.07 11.28 -0.92
C ASP A 418 24.01 10.24 -2.04
N ILE A 419 23.62 10.67 -3.25
CA ILE A 419 23.57 9.84 -4.46
C ILE A 419 24.94 9.79 -5.14
N ALA A 420 25.58 10.96 -5.36
CA ALA A 420 26.73 11.09 -6.24
C ALA A 420 28.08 10.76 -5.60
N ARG A 421 28.22 10.90 -4.26
CA ARG A 421 29.53 10.71 -3.61
C ARG A 421 29.99 9.23 -3.62
N PRO A 422 31.32 8.98 -3.82
CA PRO A 422 32.35 9.98 -4.14
C PRO A 422 32.28 10.48 -5.59
N PHE A 423 31.67 9.74 -6.51
CA PHE A 423 31.52 10.06 -7.93
C PHE A 423 30.41 9.21 -8.57
N ILE A 424 29.72 9.78 -9.52
CA ILE A 424 28.82 9.09 -10.46
C ILE A 424 29.08 9.62 -11.86
N ASP A 425 29.16 8.73 -12.85
CA ASP A 425 29.38 9.09 -14.25
C ASP A 425 28.16 9.83 -14.81
N HIS A 426 28.40 10.82 -15.66
CA HIS A 426 27.35 11.65 -16.29
C HIS A 426 26.45 10.85 -17.25
N GLY A 427 26.89 9.69 -17.73
CA GLY A 427 26.10 8.80 -18.57
C GLY A 427 25.09 7.95 -17.80
N VAL A 428 25.10 7.97 -16.46
CA VAL A 428 24.12 7.23 -15.65
C VAL A 428 22.78 7.98 -15.62
N PRO A 429 21.67 7.35 -16.08
CA PRO A 429 20.37 7.98 -16.01
C PRO A 429 19.99 8.36 -14.57
N LEU A 430 19.37 9.54 -14.40
CA LEU A 430 19.09 10.08 -13.05
C LEU A 430 18.13 9.20 -12.23
N VAL A 431 17.13 8.58 -12.88
CA VAL A 431 16.19 7.66 -12.22
C VAL A 431 16.92 6.42 -11.70
N ASP A 432 17.87 5.87 -12.50
CA ASP A 432 18.72 4.75 -12.07
C ASP A 432 19.60 5.15 -10.89
N ALA A 433 20.24 6.32 -10.96
CA ALA A 433 21.06 6.84 -9.89
C ALA A 433 20.26 7.04 -8.59
N LEU A 434 19.08 7.64 -8.67
CA LEU A 434 18.17 7.83 -7.56
C LEU A 434 17.82 6.47 -6.93
N LEU A 435 17.34 5.53 -7.75
CA LEU A 435 16.89 4.24 -7.26
C LEU A 435 18.03 3.39 -6.65
N GLN A 436 19.21 3.36 -7.28
CA GLN A 436 20.33 2.53 -6.84
C GLN A 436 21.06 3.08 -5.62
N ARG A 437 21.15 4.41 -5.49
CA ARG A 437 22.09 5.03 -4.56
C ARG A 437 21.45 5.84 -3.44
N SER A 438 20.13 6.11 -3.50
CA SER A 438 19.44 6.71 -2.35
C SER A 438 19.59 5.85 -1.11
N ARG A 439 19.84 6.47 0.02
CA ARG A 439 19.87 5.77 1.30
C ARG A 439 18.46 5.47 1.77
N GLN A 440 18.35 4.66 2.81
CA GLN A 440 17.09 4.47 3.53
C GLN A 440 16.60 5.80 4.09
N MET A 441 15.29 6.06 4.02
CA MET A 441 14.67 7.30 4.51
C MET A 441 15.35 8.56 3.95
N ALA A 442 15.61 8.57 2.64
CA ALA A 442 16.43 9.59 1.98
C ALA A 442 15.74 10.94 1.79
N ALA A 443 14.43 11.06 2.04
CA ALA A 443 13.70 12.29 1.80
C ALA A 443 14.15 13.42 2.75
N GLY A 444 14.91 14.38 2.24
CA GLY A 444 15.36 15.54 3.00
C GLY A 444 14.26 16.57 3.25
N THR A 445 13.40 16.79 2.24
CA THR A 445 12.24 17.70 2.30
C THR A 445 11.10 17.10 1.50
N VAL A 446 9.89 17.16 2.04
CA VAL A 446 8.68 16.67 1.36
C VAL A 446 7.59 17.74 1.40
N PHE A 447 6.97 17.95 0.24
CA PHE A 447 5.77 18.78 0.09
C PHE A 447 4.61 17.88 -0.32
N VAL A 448 3.44 18.13 0.26
CA VAL A 448 2.16 17.50 -0.10
C VAL A 448 1.16 18.61 -0.40
N GLY A 449 0.69 18.72 -1.65
CA GLY A 449 -0.15 19.84 -2.07
C GLY A 449 0.49 21.20 -1.77
N GLY A 450 1.80 21.33 -1.97
CA GLY A 450 2.56 22.54 -1.68
C GLY A 450 2.82 22.81 -0.19
N ARG A 451 2.25 22.04 0.73
CA ARG A 451 2.52 22.15 2.16
C ARG A 451 3.80 21.38 2.50
N LYS A 452 4.79 22.04 3.09
CA LYS A 452 6.00 21.37 3.58
C LYS A 452 5.66 20.55 4.83
N VAL A 453 5.83 19.24 4.76
CA VAL A 453 5.52 18.28 5.84
C VAL A 453 6.75 17.61 6.42
N VAL A 454 7.85 17.54 5.67
CA VAL A 454 9.16 17.04 6.11
C VAL A 454 10.22 18.10 5.83
N SER A 455 11.13 18.29 6.79
CA SER A 455 12.31 19.15 6.66
C SER A 455 13.49 18.52 7.40
N GLY A 456 14.65 18.49 6.77
CA GLY A 456 15.85 17.86 7.36
C GLY A 456 15.65 16.35 7.63
N GLY A 457 14.83 15.68 6.83
CA GLY A 457 14.53 14.24 6.99
C GLY A 457 13.56 13.91 8.13
N ARG A 458 12.87 14.90 8.69
CA ARG A 458 11.94 14.73 9.81
C ARG A 458 10.60 15.40 9.54
N VAL A 459 9.52 14.72 9.92
CA VAL A 459 8.19 15.31 9.95
C VAL A 459 8.16 16.54 10.84
N ILE A 460 7.56 17.63 10.35
CA ILE A 460 7.47 18.92 11.05
C ILE A 460 6.02 19.35 11.33
N SER A 461 5.05 18.62 10.81
CA SER A 461 3.62 18.96 10.95
C SER A 461 3.01 18.53 12.29
N ILE A 462 3.66 17.59 12.98
CA ILE A 462 3.27 17.09 14.33
C ILE A 462 4.50 16.92 15.20
N ASP A 463 4.29 16.74 16.50
CA ASP A 463 5.35 16.36 17.44
C ASP A 463 5.60 14.84 17.34
N ARG A 464 6.59 14.48 16.53
CA ARG A 464 6.98 13.10 16.25
C ARG A 464 7.44 12.35 17.52
N GLU A 465 8.25 13.02 18.34
CA GLU A 465 8.82 12.40 19.53
C GLU A 465 7.72 12.14 20.58
N ALA A 466 6.77 13.05 20.76
CA ALA A 466 5.62 12.83 21.62
C ALA A 466 4.77 11.61 21.19
N VAL A 467 4.57 11.41 19.88
CA VAL A 467 3.89 10.20 19.36
C VAL A 467 4.65 8.93 19.75
N PHE A 468 5.98 8.92 19.59
CA PHE A 468 6.80 7.74 19.91
C PHE A 468 6.87 7.47 21.41
N GLU A 469 6.97 8.50 22.24
CA GLU A 469 6.94 8.39 23.69
C GLU A 469 5.60 7.83 24.18
N GLU A 470 4.47 8.30 23.65
CA GLU A 470 3.14 7.83 24.01
C GLU A 470 2.95 6.36 23.63
N ILE A 471 3.34 5.96 22.41
CA ILE A 471 3.33 4.55 21.96
C ILE A 471 4.21 3.70 22.89
N GLY A 472 5.43 4.15 23.17
CA GLY A 472 6.36 3.46 24.05
C GLY A 472 5.80 3.27 25.46
N ALA A 473 5.17 4.29 26.05
CA ALA A 473 4.54 4.24 27.36
C ALA A 473 3.40 3.20 27.40
N ILE A 474 2.52 3.21 26.39
CA ILE A 474 1.40 2.24 26.28
C ILE A 474 1.95 0.80 26.20
N LEU A 475 2.94 0.56 25.33
CA LEU A 475 3.44 -0.79 25.07
C LEU A 475 4.40 -1.32 26.15
N SER A 476 5.02 -0.44 26.95
CA SER A 476 5.87 -0.84 28.08
C SER A 476 5.07 -1.24 29.32
N ALA A 477 3.79 -0.88 29.40
CA ALA A 477 2.94 -1.28 30.52
C ALA A 477 2.76 -2.83 30.55
N PRO A 478 2.64 -3.45 31.73
CA PRO A 478 2.35 -4.88 31.84
C PRO A 478 1.05 -5.27 31.12
N LEU A 479 1.00 -6.50 30.59
CA LEU A 479 -0.24 -7.03 30.05
C LEU A 479 -1.32 -7.12 31.12
N SER A 480 -2.52 -6.65 30.81
CA SER A 480 -3.70 -6.96 31.63
C SER A 480 -4.06 -8.45 31.53
N ALA A 481 -4.79 -8.98 32.51
CA ALA A 481 -5.22 -10.38 32.48
C ALA A 481 -5.97 -10.77 31.20
N PRO A 482 -6.92 -9.94 30.67
CA PRO A 482 -7.57 -10.24 29.37
C PRO A 482 -6.61 -10.25 28.18
N GLN A 483 -5.58 -9.38 28.18
CA GLN A 483 -4.57 -9.35 27.11
C GLN A 483 -3.67 -10.60 27.16
N ALA A 484 -3.28 -11.03 28.36
CA ALA A 484 -2.48 -12.25 28.54
C ALA A 484 -3.29 -13.49 28.10
N GLU A 485 -4.56 -13.59 28.52
CA GLU A 485 -5.46 -14.66 28.07
C GLU A 485 -5.64 -14.66 26.55
N ALA A 486 -5.90 -13.50 25.94
CA ALA A 486 -6.06 -13.38 24.48
C ALA A 486 -4.80 -13.87 23.73
N ARG A 487 -3.60 -13.56 24.25
CA ARG A 487 -2.33 -14.01 23.67
C ARG A 487 -2.17 -15.52 23.77
N GLU A 488 -2.49 -16.12 24.92
CA GLU A 488 -2.42 -17.57 25.14
C GLU A 488 -3.42 -18.32 24.25
N ARG A 489 -4.70 -17.87 24.25
CA ARG A 489 -5.76 -18.45 23.40
C ARG A 489 -5.43 -18.34 21.91
N THR A 490 -4.82 -17.23 21.50
CA THR A 490 -4.40 -17.04 20.10
C THR A 490 -3.28 -18.01 19.73
N ALA A 491 -2.29 -18.22 20.59
CA ALA A 491 -1.19 -19.16 20.32
C ALA A 491 -1.73 -20.61 20.18
N SER A 492 -2.68 -21.01 21.04
CA SER A 492 -3.36 -22.31 20.93
C SER A 492 -4.15 -22.43 19.62
N LEU A 493 -4.93 -21.41 19.27
CA LEU A 493 -5.71 -21.35 18.02
C LEU A 493 -4.83 -21.56 16.79
N VAL A 494 -3.69 -20.85 16.69
CA VAL A 494 -2.74 -21.00 15.57
C VAL A 494 -2.23 -22.43 15.45
N GLY A 495 -1.96 -23.11 16.57
CA GLY A 495 -1.57 -24.53 16.59
C GLY A 495 -2.67 -25.45 16.02
N HIS A 496 -3.95 -25.14 16.28
CA HIS A 496 -5.07 -25.87 15.69
C HIS A 496 -5.24 -25.56 14.20
N MET A 497 -5.06 -24.31 13.79
CA MET A 497 -5.12 -23.92 12.38
C MET A 497 -4.01 -24.58 11.57
N ALA A 498 -2.79 -24.68 12.10
CA ALA A 498 -1.70 -25.38 11.43
C ALA A 498 -2.07 -26.84 11.12
N ARG A 499 -2.67 -27.55 12.09
CA ARG A 499 -3.16 -28.93 11.89
C ARG A 499 -4.35 -29.00 10.91
N TRP A 500 -5.18 -27.96 10.85
CA TRP A 500 -6.28 -27.90 9.88
C TRP A 500 -5.76 -27.78 8.44
N PHE A 501 -4.78 -26.92 8.21
CA PHE A 501 -4.21 -26.71 6.89
C PHE A 501 -3.24 -27.84 6.45
N ASP A 502 -2.82 -28.69 7.37
CA ASP A 502 -1.99 -29.85 7.05
C ASP A 502 -2.73 -30.77 6.03
N GLY A 503 -2.04 -31.14 4.97
CA GLY A 503 -2.64 -31.91 3.87
C GLY A 503 -3.54 -31.14 2.89
N HIS A 504 -3.70 -29.82 3.03
CA HIS A 504 -4.41 -29.00 2.04
C HIS A 504 -3.61 -28.74 0.77
N TYR A 505 -2.30 -28.96 0.81
CA TYR A 505 -1.46 -28.91 -0.38
C TYR A 505 -1.38 -30.29 -1.04
N PRO A 506 -1.59 -30.38 -2.36
CA PRO A 506 -1.26 -31.61 -3.09
C PRO A 506 0.24 -31.92 -2.95
N GLU A 507 0.57 -33.18 -2.61
CA GLU A 507 1.97 -33.64 -2.37
C GLU A 507 2.86 -33.54 -3.63
N ASP A 508 2.26 -33.58 -4.82
CA ASP A 508 2.92 -33.60 -6.11
C ASP A 508 3.24 -32.22 -6.70
N ILE A 509 2.74 -31.14 -6.10
CA ILE A 509 3.03 -29.78 -6.59
C ILE A 509 4.29 -29.24 -5.91
N ARG A 510 5.37 -29.23 -6.65
CA ARG A 510 6.60 -28.52 -6.28
C ARG A 510 6.43 -27.03 -6.54
N CYS A 511 6.62 -26.19 -5.52
CA CYS A 511 6.75 -24.76 -5.72
C CYS A 511 8.05 -24.51 -6.50
N ALA A 512 7.93 -23.98 -7.72
CA ALA A 512 9.05 -23.73 -8.62
C ALA A 512 9.87 -22.47 -8.24
N TYR A 513 9.72 -21.93 -7.02
CA TYR A 513 10.52 -20.80 -6.57
C TYR A 513 11.89 -21.27 -6.10
N ARG A 514 12.77 -21.56 -7.06
CA ARG A 514 14.21 -21.72 -6.81
C ARG A 514 14.97 -20.89 -7.84
N PHE A 515 15.72 -19.91 -7.37
CA PHE A 515 16.74 -19.28 -8.22
C PHE A 515 17.67 -20.36 -8.77
N ASN A 516 17.95 -20.32 -10.06
CA ASN A 516 18.81 -21.27 -10.76
C ASN A 516 18.27 -22.72 -10.86
N GLU A 517 16.99 -22.96 -10.68
CA GLU A 517 16.41 -24.24 -11.06
C GLU A 517 16.43 -24.31 -12.60
N ILE A 518 17.25 -25.19 -13.16
CA ILE A 518 17.15 -25.53 -14.58
C ILE A 518 15.92 -26.42 -14.67
N ALA A 519 14.80 -25.89 -15.19
CA ALA A 519 13.69 -26.72 -15.60
C ALA A 519 14.24 -27.73 -16.59
N GLY A 520 14.20 -29.03 -16.24
CA GLY A 520 14.54 -30.08 -17.16
C GLY A 520 13.66 -29.98 -18.42
N PRO A 521 14.06 -30.58 -19.52
CA PRO A 521 13.25 -30.57 -20.73
C PRO A 521 11.84 -31.07 -20.39
N VAL A 522 10.84 -30.26 -20.71
CA VAL A 522 9.42 -30.62 -20.63
C VAL A 522 9.16 -31.72 -21.63
#